data_9e7d032e52751be5d54ab57ada4409f4
#
_entry.id   9e7d032e52751be5d54ab57ada4409f4
#
_cell.length_a   1.000
_cell.length_b   1.000
_cell.length_c   1.000
_cell.angle_alpha   90.00
_cell.angle_beta   90.00
_cell.angle_gamma   90.00
#
_symmetry.space_group_name_H-M   'P 1'
#
loop_
_entity.id
_entity.type
_entity.pdbx_description
1 polymer ?
#
loop_
_entity_poly.entity_id
_entity_poly.type
_entity_poly.pdbx_seq_one_letter_code
_entity_poly.pdbx_strand_id
1 'polypeptide(L)'
;MTGPLRVVFLGSPPFGTPVLDAVAKSRHELSLVVTRPDLPRGRGRSVERGAVAALGDEQEIPVLQPKTTRDAAFVDALKNQRPDVLIVASYGEILNEEVLSVPTLAPLNVHASLLPRHRGSSPIQAAILAGDADTGVSVQRMVLALDAGDVLLERVVQIEEQETAGELHDRLALLAGEAAVEALDLLAEGQAEFAPQEDSLITMTRRLRKGDGHIDLSSMTAAGFIRHVRAMTPWPGARTELFRTGGEALSFAIHAAQATGRSLWDDAKTGDLCVDDERLFLALNSECVELTQVQQAGKSP
;
A
#
# COMPACT_ATOMS: atom_id res chain seq x y z
N MET A 1 -19.16 -27.39 1.16
CA MET A 1 -17.91 -28.19 1.25
C MET A 1 -17.25 -27.79 2.56
N THR A 2 -16.90 -28.70 3.45
CA THR A 2 -16.36 -28.36 4.78
C THR A 2 -14.89 -28.73 4.95
N GLY A 3 -14.18 -28.87 3.83
CA GLY A 3 -12.77 -29.23 3.81
C GLY A 3 -11.82 -28.08 3.49
N PRO A 4 -10.48 -28.30 3.60
CA PRO A 4 -9.50 -27.32 3.18
C PRO A 4 -9.62 -27.04 1.68
N LEU A 5 -9.49 -25.76 1.31
CA LEU A 5 -9.47 -25.31 -0.08
C LEU A 5 -8.05 -25.41 -0.64
N ARG A 6 -7.95 -25.65 -1.95
CA ARG A 6 -6.70 -25.59 -2.68
C ARG A 6 -6.47 -24.17 -3.20
N VAL A 7 -5.41 -23.52 -2.72
CA VAL A 7 -5.14 -22.10 -2.95
C VAL A 7 -3.90 -21.92 -3.80
N VAL A 8 -3.95 -20.99 -4.73
CA VAL A 8 -2.77 -20.42 -5.39
C VAL A 8 -2.67 -18.95 -4.95
N PHE A 9 -1.49 -18.57 -4.47
CA PHE A 9 -1.20 -17.20 -4.07
C PHE A 9 -0.46 -16.44 -5.17
N LEU A 10 -0.90 -15.21 -5.47
CA LEU A 10 -0.22 -14.27 -6.37
C LEU A 10 0.10 -12.99 -5.63
N GLY A 11 1.37 -12.68 -5.41
CA GLY A 11 1.71 -11.49 -4.63
C GLY A 11 3.13 -10.97 -4.83
N SER A 12 3.36 -9.76 -4.36
CA SER A 12 4.67 -9.11 -4.36
C SER A 12 4.97 -8.45 -3.01
N PRO A 13 6.24 -8.43 -2.57
CA PRO A 13 6.63 -7.76 -1.34
C PRO A 13 6.51 -6.23 -1.48
N PRO A 14 6.41 -5.48 -0.35
CA PRO A 14 6.36 -6.02 1.01
C PRO A 14 4.96 -6.51 1.44
N PHE A 15 3.87 -5.94 0.91
CA PHE A 15 2.48 -6.22 1.35
C PHE A 15 2.06 -7.70 1.20
N GLY A 16 2.45 -8.34 0.11
CA GLY A 16 2.08 -9.73 -0.15
C GLY A 16 2.76 -10.75 0.77
N THR A 17 3.86 -10.41 1.43
CA THR A 17 4.61 -11.37 2.27
C THR A 17 3.84 -11.80 3.52
N PRO A 18 3.27 -10.88 4.35
CA PRO A 18 2.44 -11.27 5.50
C PRO A 18 1.17 -12.03 5.10
N VAL A 19 0.57 -11.68 3.95
CA VAL A 19 -0.62 -12.38 3.44
C VAL A 19 -0.27 -13.82 3.06
N LEU A 20 0.84 -14.02 2.34
CA LEU A 20 1.35 -15.35 2.02
C LEU A 20 1.61 -16.18 3.29
N ASP A 21 2.28 -15.59 4.27
CA ASP A 21 2.62 -16.26 5.55
C ASP A 21 1.35 -16.73 6.29
N ALA A 22 0.33 -15.86 6.36
CA ALA A 22 -0.94 -16.20 6.99
C ALA A 22 -1.65 -17.36 6.25
N VAL A 23 -1.72 -17.30 4.92
CA VAL A 23 -2.35 -18.35 4.11
C VAL A 23 -1.58 -19.69 4.22
N ALA A 24 -0.23 -19.65 4.23
CA ALA A 24 0.60 -20.85 4.36
C ALA A 24 0.44 -21.53 5.74
N LYS A 25 0.16 -20.76 6.79
CA LYS A 25 -0.10 -21.27 8.16
C LYS A 25 -1.55 -21.66 8.42
N SER A 26 -2.45 -21.40 7.47
CA SER A 26 -3.88 -21.71 7.61
C SER A 26 -4.17 -23.21 7.41
N ARG A 27 -5.42 -23.60 7.62
CA ARG A 27 -5.88 -24.98 7.33
C ARG A 27 -5.99 -25.33 5.85
N HIS A 28 -5.82 -24.35 4.95
CA HIS A 28 -5.97 -24.51 3.51
C HIS A 28 -4.67 -25.00 2.85
N GLU A 29 -4.79 -25.68 1.71
CA GLU A 29 -3.63 -26.18 0.96
C GLU A 29 -3.10 -25.09 0.02
N LEU A 30 -1.98 -24.48 0.34
CA LEU A 30 -1.29 -23.56 -0.56
C LEU A 30 -0.42 -24.33 -1.54
N SER A 31 -0.89 -24.47 -2.78
CA SER A 31 -0.30 -25.37 -3.78
C SER A 31 0.74 -24.70 -4.69
N LEU A 32 0.71 -23.38 -4.81
CA LEU A 32 1.63 -22.60 -5.65
C LEU A 32 1.72 -21.17 -5.17
N VAL A 33 2.92 -20.62 -5.15
CA VAL A 33 3.20 -19.19 -4.99
C VAL A 33 3.62 -18.59 -6.31
N VAL A 34 2.95 -17.53 -6.74
CA VAL A 34 3.30 -16.75 -7.92
C VAL A 34 3.76 -15.38 -7.51
N THR A 35 4.94 -14.98 -7.94
CA THR A 35 5.49 -13.64 -7.68
C THR A 35 6.27 -13.13 -8.88
N ARG A 36 6.65 -11.86 -8.85
CA ARG A 36 7.44 -11.25 -9.92
C ARG A 36 8.85 -11.87 -9.98
N PRO A 37 9.48 -11.88 -11.17
CA PRO A 37 10.89 -12.24 -11.30
C PRO A 37 11.79 -11.44 -10.36
N ASP A 38 12.84 -12.10 -9.85
CA ASP A 38 13.87 -11.44 -9.07
C ASP A 38 14.58 -10.38 -9.91
N LEU A 39 14.74 -9.19 -9.36
CA LEU A 39 15.36 -8.06 -10.03
C LEU A 39 16.64 -7.65 -9.30
N PRO A 40 17.65 -7.15 -10.06
CA PRO A 40 18.85 -6.58 -9.46
C PRO A 40 18.50 -5.45 -8.50
N ARG A 41 18.94 -5.53 -7.22
CA ARG A 41 18.71 -4.53 -6.17
C ARG A 41 20.04 -3.99 -5.63
N GLY A 42 19.97 -2.79 -5.02
CA GLY A 42 21.12 -2.15 -4.37
C GLY A 42 22.16 -1.59 -5.32
N ARG A 43 23.23 -1.00 -4.74
CA ARG A 43 24.33 -0.36 -5.48
C ARG A 43 25.19 -1.35 -6.27
N GLY A 44 25.25 -2.62 -5.87
CA GLY A 44 26.02 -3.69 -6.55
C GLY A 44 25.22 -4.46 -7.62
N ARG A 45 23.92 -4.18 -7.81
CA ARG A 45 23.02 -4.87 -8.76
C ARG A 45 23.07 -6.41 -8.68
N SER A 46 23.26 -6.96 -7.47
CA SER A 46 23.05 -8.39 -7.25
C SER A 46 21.59 -8.73 -7.39
N VAL A 47 21.30 -9.87 -8.03
CA VAL A 47 19.93 -10.41 -8.07
C VAL A 47 19.69 -11.08 -6.73
N GLU A 48 18.77 -10.53 -5.94
CA GLU A 48 18.37 -11.09 -4.65
C GLU A 48 16.98 -11.72 -4.77
N ARG A 49 16.82 -12.88 -4.11
CA ARG A 49 15.54 -13.59 -4.04
C ARG A 49 14.50 -12.69 -3.37
N GLY A 50 13.37 -12.44 -4.05
CA GLY A 50 12.30 -11.62 -3.49
C GLY A 50 11.67 -12.28 -2.25
N ALA A 51 11.24 -11.48 -1.25
CA ALA A 51 10.75 -12.01 0.03
C ALA A 51 9.59 -13.00 -0.10
N VAL A 52 8.66 -12.77 -1.03
CA VAL A 52 7.55 -13.70 -1.32
C VAL A 52 8.09 -15.02 -1.89
N ALA A 53 9.06 -14.97 -2.81
CA ALA A 53 9.67 -16.19 -3.36
C ALA A 53 10.49 -16.95 -2.30
N ALA A 54 11.26 -16.22 -1.49
CA ALA A 54 12.06 -16.79 -0.41
C ALA A 54 11.17 -17.49 0.65
N LEU A 55 10.04 -16.88 1.01
CA LEU A 55 9.09 -17.51 1.92
C LEU A 55 8.44 -18.77 1.32
N GLY A 56 8.11 -18.75 0.02
CA GLY A 56 7.63 -19.95 -0.67
C GLY A 56 8.64 -21.09 -0.64
N ASP A 57 9.92 -20.78 -0.90
CA ASP A 57 11.01 -21.77 -0.83
C ASP A 57 11.20 -22.31 0.60
N GLU A 58 11.14 -21.44 1.61
CA GLU A 58 11.24 -21.82 3.04
C GLU A 58 10.11 -22.76 3.49
N GLN A 59 8.91 -22.55 2.96
CA GLN A 59 7.73 -23.38 3.24
C GLN A 59 7.62 -24.59 2.33
N GLU A 60 8.64 -24.85 1.50
CA GLU A 60 8.68 -25.95 0.51
C GLU A 60 7.50 -25.93 -0.49
N ILE A 61 6.93 -24.75 -0.75
CA ILE A 61 5.84 -24.54 -1.69
C ILE A 61 6.43 -24.20 -3.08
N PRO A 62 5.97 -24.80 -4.17
CA PRO A 62 6.42 -24.44 -5.52
C PRO A 62 6.28 -22.94 -5.79
N VAL A 63 7.33 -22.32 -6.33
CA VAL A 63 7.35 -20.88 -6.67
C VAL A 63 7.46 -20.71 -8.17
N LEU A 64 6.53 -19.91 -8.74
CA LEU A 64 6.53 -19.54 -10.15
C LEU A 64 6.76 -18.04 -10.30
N GLN A 65 7.72 -17.65 -11.15
CA GLN A 65 8.04 -16.25 -11.44
C GLN A 65 7.88 -15.95 -12.94
N PRO A 66 6.65 -15.82 -13.45
CA PRO A 66 6.40 -15.60 -14.86
C PRO A 66 6.87 -14.21 -15.29
N LYS A 67 7.40 -14.08 -16.52
CA LYS A 67 7.73 -12.79 -17.12
C LYS A 67 6.48 -11.99 -17.48
N THR A 68 5.38 -12.67 -17.76
CA THR A 68 4.07 -12.10 -18.05
C THR A 68 2.98 -13.10 -17.67
N THR A 69 1.83 -12.57 -17.24
CA THR A 69 0.64 -13.36 -16.92
C THR A 69 -0.23 -13.69 -18.15
N ARG A 70 0.22 -13.26 -19.34
CA ARG A 70 -0.52 -13.47 -20.60
C ARG A 70 -0.09 -14.72 -21.35
N ASP A 71 0.98 -15.38 -20.94
CA ASP A 71 1.48 -16.57 -21.61
C ASP A 71 0.57 -17.78 -21.33
N ALA A 72 0.27 -18.57 -22.35
CA ALA A 72 -0.50 -19.82 -22.22
C ALA A 72 0.14 -20.77 -21.20
N ALA A 73 1.48 -20.85 -21.19
CA ALA A 73 2.21 -21.68 -20.23
C ALA A 73 1.95 -21.27 -18.76
N PHE A 74 1.73 -19.98 -18.48
CA PHE A 74 1.35 -19.52 -17.15
C PHE A 74 -0.06 -19.98 -16.78
N VAL A 75 -1.01 -19.82 -17.70
CA VAL A 75 -2.40 -20.27 -17.49
C VAL A 75 -2.46 -21.77 -17.29
N ASP A 76 -1.72 -22.55 -18.10
CA ASP A 76 -1.64 -24.01 -17.98
C ASP A 76 -1.02 -24.41 -16.62
N ALA A 77 0.01 -23.70 -16.16
CA ALA A 77 0.60 -23.93 -14.84
C ALA A 77 -0.42 -23.72 -13.71
N LEU A 78 -1.26 -22.68 -13.81
CA LEU A 78 -2.35 -22.44 -12.85
C LEU A 78 -3.42 -23.53 -12.94
N LYS A 79 -3.89 -23.89 -14.14
CA LYS A 79 -4.89 -24.96 -14.36
C LYS A 79 -4.42 -26.30 -13.81
N ASN A 80 -3.15 -26.62 -13.94
CA ASN A 80 -2.56 -27.85 -13.41
C ASN A 80 -2.59 -27.93 -11.87
N GLN A 81 -2.63 -26.78 -11.20
CA GLN A 81 -2.82 -26.72 -9.74
C GLN A 81 -4.27 -27.06 -9.33
N ARG A 82 -5.24 -26.94 -10.21
CA ARG A 82 -6.68 -27.10 -9.93
C ARG A 82 -7.12 -26.30 -8.69
N PRO A 83 -6.84 -24.98 -8.65
CA PRO A 83 -7.14 -24.20 -7.46
C PRO A 83 -8.65 -24.01 -7.27
N ASP A 84 -9.08 -24.02 -6.03
CA ASP A 84 -10.42 -23.57 -5.65
C ASP A 84 -10.45 -22.04 -5.61
N VAL A 85 -9.37 -21.42 -5.14
CA VAL A 85 -9.26 -19.96 -4.96
C VAL A 85 -7.89 -19.47 -5.44
N LEU A 86 -7.89 -18.32 -6.12
CA LEU A 86 -6.70 -17.49 -6.24
C LEU A 86 -6.76 -16.41 -5.16
N ILE A 87 -5.69 -16.24 -4.38
CA ILE A 87 -5.50 -15.09 -3.49
C ILE A 87 -4.48 -14.15 -4.12
N VAL A 88 -4.89 -12.92 -4.38
CA VAL A 88 -4.03 -11.89 -4.97
C VAL A 88 -3.79 -10.78 -3.95
N ALA A 89 -2.53 -10.43 -3.69
CA ALA A 89 -2.15 -9.34 -2.78
C ALA A 89 -0.95 -8.54 -3.35
N SER A 90 -1.21 -7.32 -3.81
CA SER A 90 -0.17 -6.43 -4.35
C SER A 90 0.69 -7.06 -5.47
N TYR A 91 0.13 -7.87 -6.34
CA TYR A 91 0.87 -8.58 -7.39
C TYR A 91 1.43 -7.63 -8.46
N GLY A 92 0.64 -6.62 -8.83
CA GLY A 92 1.08 -5.53 -9.70
C GLY A 92 1.11 -5.85 -11.20
N GLU A 93 0.52 -6.97 -11.63
CA GLU A 93 0.25 -7.32 -13.02
C GLU A 93 -1.26 -7.43 -13.24
N ILE A 94 -1.71 -7.06 -14.45
CA ILE A 94 -3.12 -7.21 -14.82
C ILE A 94 -3.38 -8.68 -15.17
N LEU A 95 -4.35 -9.28 -14.51
CA LEU A 95 -4.83 -10.62 -14.80
C LEU A 95 -5.95 -10.56 -15.83
N ASN A 96 -5.84 -11.35 -16.88
CA ASN A 96 -6.86 -11.45 -17.92
C ASN A 96 -8.01 -12.39 -17.49
N GLU A 97 -9.08 -12.40 -18.26
CA GLU A 97 -10.27 -13.22 -17.99
C GLU A 97 -9.93 -14.71 -17.90
N GLU A 98 -9.00 -15.18 -18.72
CA GLU A 98 -8.59 -16.58 -18.72
C GLU A 98 -7.96 -16.99 -17.38
N VAL A 99 -7.11 -16.15 -16.78
CA VAL A 99 -6.53 -16.36 -15.44
C VAL A 99 -7.61 -16.26 -14.37
N LEU A 100 -8.50 -15.26 -14.45
CA LEU A 100 -9.55 -15.05 -13.46
C LEU A 100 -10.60 -16.18 -13.44
N SER A 101 -10.74 -16.92 -14.53
CA SER A 101 -11.66 -18.05 -14.63
C SER A 101 -11.04 -19.41 -14.23
N VAL A 102 -9.75 -19.45 -13.86
CA VAL A 102 -9.10 -20.71 -13.46
C VAL A 102 -9.64 -21.30 -12.15
N PRO A 103 -9.84 -20.53 -11.07
CA PRO A 103 -10.29 -21.09 -9.81
C PRO A 103 -11.74 -21.52 -9.85
N THR A 104 -12.05 -22.63 -9.16
CA THR A 104 -13.41 -23.22 -9.19
C THR A 104 -14.43 -22.40 -8.36
N LEU A 105 -13.98 -21.64 -7.33
CA LEU A 105 -14.85 -20.83 -6.47
C LEU A 105 -14.70 -19.35 -6.76
N ALA A 106 -13.49 -18.78 -6.58
CA ALA A 106 -13.29 -17.36 -6.78
C ALA A 106 -11.80 -16.96 -6.96
N PRO A 107 -11.51 -15.99 -7.84
CA PRO A 107 -10.30 -15.17 -7.75
C PRO A 107 -10.58 -14.02 -6.75
N LEU A 108 -9.82 -13.96 -5.64
CA LEU A 108 -9.95 -12.93 -4.62
C LEU A 108 -8.74 -11.99 -4.63
N ASN A 109 -8.99 -10.69 -4.46
CA ASN A 109 -7.96 -9.69 -4.23
C ASN A 109 -8.09 -9.12 -2.81
N VAL A 110 -6.95 -9.01 -2.12
CA VAL A 110 -6.86 -8.36 -0.81
C VAL A 110 -6.37 -6.94 -1.02
N HIS A 111 -7.27 -5.98 -0.87
CA HIS A 111 -7.06 -4.57 -1.17
C HIS A 111 -6.92 -3.74 0.10
N ALA A 112 -5.92 -2.85 0.16
CA ALA A 112 -5.59 -2.07 1.35
C ALA A 112 -6.42 -0.76 1.45
N SER A 113 -7.74 -0.86 1.29
CA SER A 113 -8.71 0.20 1.60
C SER A 113 -10.09 -0.38 1.87
N LEU A 114 -11.00 0.44 2.36
CA LEU A 114 -12.43 0.14 2.43
C LEU A 114 -13.06 0.49 1.07
N LEU A 115 -13.29 -0.53 0.23
CA LEU A 115 -13.87 -0.33 -1.09
C LEU A 115 -15.34 0.15 -0.97
N PRO A 116 -15.80 1.01 -1.88
CA PRO A 116 -15.19 1.40 -3.16
C PRO A 116 -14.26 2.60 -3.08
N ARG A 117 -13.91 3.07 -1.89
CA ARG A 117 -12.94 4.17 -1.76
C ARG A 117 -11.54 3.68 -2.08
N HIS A 118 -10.77 4.56 -2.74
CA HIS A 118 -9.36 4.34 -3.06
C HIS A 118 -9.08 3.08 -3.90
N ARG A 119 -9.95 2.76 -4.88
CA ARG A 119 -9.60 1.77 -5.92
C ARG A 119 -8.28 2.16 -6.58
N GLY A 120 -7.43 1.19 -6.92
CA GLY A 120 -6.16 1.43 -7.62
C GLY A 120 -4.93 1.14 -6.79
N SER A 121 -3.78 1.74 -7.16
CA SER A 121 -2.48 1.22 -6.76
C SER A 121 -1.83 1.88 -5.54
N SER A 122 -2.44 2.88 -4.92
CA SER A 122 -1.86 3.58 -3.76
C SER A 122 -2.94 3.95 -2.72
N PRO A 123 -3.77 2.98 -2.27
CA PRO A 123 -4.90 3.26 -1.39
C PRO A 123 -4.48 3.80 -0.03
N ILE A 124 -3.39 3.27 0.54
CA ILE A 124 -2.87 3.65 1.87
C ILE A 124 -2.51 5.13 1.92
N GLN A 125 -1.71 5.59 0.94
CA GLN A 125 -1.32 6.99 0.85
C GLN A 125 -2.53 7.89 0.56
N ALA A 126 -3.46 7.41 -0.25
CA ALA A 126 -4.66 8.16 -0.58
C ALA A 126 -5.56 8.38 0.63
N ALA A 127 -5.74 7.41 1.50
CA ALA A 127 -6.49 7.53 2.74
C ALA A 127 -5.89 8.62 3.66
N ILE A 128 -4.57 8.60 3.86
CA ILE A 128 -3.88 9.63 4.66
C ILE A 128 -4.01 11.01 4.02
N LEU A 129 -3.80 11.14 2.70
CA LEU A 129 -3.92 12.42 1.99
C LEU A 129 -5.33 12.99 2.04
N ALA A 130 -6.34 12.13 1.93
CA ALA A 130 -7.74 12.53 2.06
C ALA A 130 -8.10 12.98 3.49
N GLY A 131 -7.31 12.59 4.49
CA GLY A 131 -7.60 12.85 5.90
C GLY A 131 -8.71 11.95 6.42
N ASP A 132 -8.83 10.75 5.88
CA ASP A 132 -9.77 9.74 6.37
C ASP A 132 -9.41 9.39 7.82
N ALA A 133 -10.42 9.29 8.68
CA ALA A 133 -10.23 8.84 10.06
C ALA A 133 -10.02 7.33 10.14
N ASP A 134 -10.71 6.59 9.25
CA ASP A 134 -10.68 5.15 9.18
C ASP A 134 -10.22 4.70 7.80
N THR A 135 -9.55 3.56 7.76
CA THR A 135 -9.22 2.81 6.55
C THR A 135 -9.36 1.31 6.84
N GLY A 136 -8.81 0.46 6.01
CA GLY A 136 -8.89 -0.98 6.27
C GLY A 136 -8.44 -1.83 5.13
N VAL A 137 -8.94 -3.06 5.14
CA VAL A 137 -8.70 -4.06 4.12
C VAL A 137 -10.05 -4.57 3.62
N SER A 138 -10.23 -4.63 2.30
CA SER A 138 -11.36 -5.30 1.65
C SER A 138 -10.87 -6.54 0.91
N VAL A 139 -11.55 -7.66 1.09
CA VAL A 139 -11.38 -8.85 0.26
C VAL A 139 -12.51 -8.88 -0.75
N GLN A 140 -12.18 -8.78 -2.04
CA GLN A 140 -13.14 -8.68 -3.13
C GLN A 140 -12.94 -9.79 -4.16
N ARG A 141 -14.01 -10.16 -4.87
CA ARG A 141 -13.92 -10.98 -6.09
C ARG A 141 -13.27 -10.15 -7.19
N MET A 142 -12.27 -10.69 -7.86
CA MET A 142 -11.64 -9.99 -8.98
C MET A 142 -12.51 -10.06 -10.24
N VAL A 143 -12.59 -8.92 -10.91
CA VAL A 143 -13.18 -8.74 -12.23
C VAL A 143 -12.20 -7.97 -13.12
N LEU A 144 -12.48 -7.85 -14.43
CA LEU A 144 -11.58 -7.12 -15.34
C LEU A 144 -11.46 -5.63 -15.01
N ALA A 145 -12.51 -5.01 -14.48
CA ALA A 145 -12.47 -3.63 -14.03
C ALA A 145 -11.68 -3.51 -12.73
N LEU A 146 -10.80 -2.52 -12.67
CA LEU A 146 -9.85 -2.34 -11.56
C LEU A 146 -10.59 -2.15 -10.22
N ASP A 147 -10.35 -3.07 -9.30
CA ASP A 147 -10.87 -3.10 -7.92
C ASP A 147 -12.40 -2.88 -7.83
N ALA A 148 -13.17 -3.33 -8.84
CA ALA A 148 -14.60 -3.07 -8.98
C ALA A 148 -15.49 -4.29 -8.67
N GLY A 149 -14.92 -5.42 -8.27
CA GLY A 149 -15.69 -6.62 -7.97
C GLY A 149 -16.39 -6.54 -6.61
N ASP A 150 -17.35 -7.43 -6.42
CA ASP A 150 -18.12 -7.49 -5.18
C ASP A 150 -17.24 -7.82 -3.98
N VAL A 151 -17.51 -7.18 -2.85
CA VAL A 151 -16.74 -7.31 -1.61
C VAL A 151 -17.31 -8.47 -0.80
N LEU A 152 -16.41 -9.36 -0.34
CA LEU A 152 -16.74 -10.49 0.52
C LEU A 152 -16.71 -10.08 2.00
N LEU A 153 -15.67 -9.37 2.40
CA LEU A 153 -15.52 -8.89 3.78
C LEU A 153 -14.63 -7.65 3.85
N GLU A 154 -14.78 -6.91 4.94
CA GLU A 154 -13.95 -5.75 5.26
C GLU A 154 -13.46 -5.81 6.70
N ARG A 155 -12.28 -5.24 6.93
CA ARG A 155 -11.70 -5.04 8.26
C ARG A 155 -11.29 -3.60 8.39
N VAL A 156 -11.93 -2.90 9.33
CA VAL A 156 -11.76 -1.46 9.57
C VAL A 156 -10.69 -1.23 10.63
N VAL A 157 -9.84 -0.22 10.42
CA VAL A 157 -8.89 0.29 11.43
C VAL A 157 -8.87 1.81 11.39
N GLN A 158 -8.65 2.45 12.53
CA GLN A 158 -8.40 3.88 12.60
C GLN A 158 -6.99 4.21 12.10
N ILE A 159 -6.85 5.34 11.43
CA ILE A 159 -5.54 5.92 11.09
C ILE A 159 -5.08 6.76 12.27
N GLU A 160 -3.97 6.39 12.90
CA GLU A 160 -3.44 7.12 14.04
C GLU A 160 -2.94 8.52 13.63
N GLU A 161 -3.01 9.49 14.55
CA GLU A 161 -2.78 10.90 14.26
C GLU A 161 -1.41 11.20 13.62
N GLN A 162 -0.37 10.47 14.06
CA GLN A 162 1.01 10.65 13.56
C GLN A 162 1.47 9.50 12.65
N GLU A 163 0.60 8.53 12.37
CA GLU A 163 0.95 7.34 11.61
C GLU A 163 1.35 7.68 10.19
N THR A 164 2.51 7.19 9.76
CA THR A 164 3.02 7.30 8.39
C THR A 164 2.41 6.23 7.48
N ALA A 165 2.52 6.43 6.17
CA ALA A 165 2.08 5.40 5.21
C ALA A 165 2.88 4.09 5.34
N GLY A 166 4.13 4.15 5.80
CA GLY A 166 4.92 2.94 6.06
C GLY A 166 4.38 2.14 7.24
N GLU A 167 4.11 2.80 8.36
CA GLU A 167 3.55 2.15 9.56
C GLU A 167 2.15 1.60 9.30
N LEU A 168 1.28 2.39 8.68
CA LEU A 168 -0.06 1.95 8.28
C LEU A 168 -0.01 0.77 7.30
N HIS A 169 0.93 0.78 6.33
CA HIS A 169 1.15 -0.32 5.41
C HIS A 169 1.47 -1.63 6.16
N ASP A 170 2.39 -1.59 7.12
CA ASP A 170 2.81 -2.79 7.84
C ASP A 170 1.67 -3.35 8.70
N ARG A 171 0.89 -2.49 9.33
CA ARG A 171 -0.30 -2.86 10.09
C ARG A 171 -1.40 -3.45 9.20
N LEU A 172 -1.68 -2.82 8.07
CA LEU A 172 -2.67 -3.32 7.12
C LEU A 172 -2.23 -4.63 6.44
N ALA A 173 -0.93 -4.84 6.24
CA ALA A 173 -0.43 -6.08 5.64
C ALA A 173 -0.66 -7.30 6.56
N LEU A 174 -0.54 -7.14 7.88
CA LEU A 174 -0.90 -8.19 8.84
C LEU A 174 -2.40 -8.46 8.85
N LEU A 175 -3.20 -7.40 8.93
CA LEU A 175 -4.67 -7.49 8.87
C LEU A 175 -5.16 -8.13 7.56
N ALA A 176 -4.47 -7.85 6.46
CA ALA A 176 -4.73 -8.44 5.14
C ALA A 176 -4.53 -9.97 5.13
N GLY A 177 -3.52 -10.45 5.87
CA GLY A 177 -3.30 -11.88 6.07
C GLY A 177 -4.46 -12.55 6.80
N GLU A 178 -4.91 -11.93 7.91
CA GLU A 178 -6.06 -12.43 8.69
C GLU A 178 -7.35 -12.42 7.85
N ALA A 179 -7.60 -11.33 7.13
CA ALA A 179 -8.76 -11.18 6.26
C ALA A 179 -8.76 -12.20 5.10
N ALA A 180 -7.58 -12.51 4.53
CA ALA A 180 -7.46 -13.51 3.48
C ALA A 180 -7.82 -14.92 3.99
N VAL A 181 -7.35 -15.29 5.18
CA VAL A 181 -7.67 -16.61 5.78
C VAL A 181 -9.15 -16.69 6.10
N GLU A 182 -9.74 -15.66 6.69
CA GLU A 182 -11.18 -15.63 6.97
C GLU A 182 -12.02 -15.73 5.70
N ALA A 183 -11.64 -15.06 4.62
CA ALA A 183 -12.31 -15.16 3.33
C ALA A 183 -12.27 -16.60 2.77
N LEU A 184 -11.14 -17.29 2.94
CA LEU A 184 -11.01 -18.71 2.57
C LEU A 184 -11.91 -19.60 3.43
N ASP A 185 -11.99 -19.34 4.74
CA ASP A 185 -12.87 -20.08 5.64
C ASP A 185 -14.34 -19.90 5.28
N LEU A 186 -14.80 -18.67 5.01
CA LEU A 186 -16.15 -18.38 4.56
C LEU A 186 -16.50 -19.13 3.26
N LEU A 187 -15.58 -19.17 2.30
CA LEU A 187 -15.78 -19.94 1.06
C LEU A 187 -15.85 -21.45 1.32
N ALA A 188 -14.96 -21.97 2.17
CA ALA A 188 -14.93 -23.42 2.49
C ALA A 188 -16.21 -23.88 3.19
N GLU A 189 -16.81 -23.03 4.01
CA GLU A 189 -18.03 -23.28 4.77
C GLU A 189 -19.30 -23.02 3.96
N GLY A 190 -19.19 -22.43 2.77
CA GLY A 190 -20.34 -22.05 1.94
C GLY A 190 -21.11 -20.85 2.51
N GLN A 191 -20.44 -20.01 3.32
CA GLN A 191 -21.00 -18.83 3.97
C GLN A 191 -20.56 -17.52 3.30
N ALA A 192 -19.88 -17.60 2.17
CA ALA A 192 -19.38 -16.43 1.43
C ALA A 192 -20.55 -15.69 0.77
N GLU A 193 -20.82 -14.49 1.25
CA GLU A 193 -21.80 -13.56 0.69
C GLU A 193 -21.07 -12.35 0.10
N PHE A 194 -21.22 -12.12 -1.21
CA PHE A 194 -20.60 -11.03 -1.90
C PHE A 194 -21.56 -9.86 -2.08
N ALA A 195 -21.17 -8.67 -1.62
CA ALA A 195 -21.95 -7.45 -1.75
C ALA A 195 -21.40 -6.54 -2.86
N PRO A 196 -22.26 -6.00 -3.74
CA PRO A 196 -21.82 -5.04 -4.75
C PRO A 196 -21.32 -3.76 -4.09
N GLN A 197 -20.34 -3.13 -4.73
CA GLN A 197 -19.81 -1.84 -4.28
C GLN A 197 -20.76 -0.70 -4.63
N GLU A 198 -20.86 0.33 -3.76
CA GLU A 198 -21.70 1.49 -3.98
C GLU A 198 -21.01 2.50 -4.91
N ASP A 199 -21.52 2.68 -6.13
CA ASP A 199 -20.90 3.51 -7.17
C ASP A 199 -20.73 4.98 -6.76
N SER A 200 -21.59 5.52 -5.91
CA SER A 200 -21.54 6.93 -5.45
C SER A 200 -20.33 7.24 -4.59
N LEU A 201 -19.71 6.21 -3.99
CA LEU A 201 -18.57 6.34 -3.07
C LEU A 201 -17.21 6.06 -3.75
N ILE A 202 -17.20 5.75 -5.05
CA ILE A 202 -15.97 5.40 -5.77
C ILE A 202 -14.99 6.57 -5.76
N THR A 203 -13.78 6.30 -5.29
CA THR A 203 -12.62 7.16 -5.53
C THR A 203 -11.48 6.34 -6.11
N MET A 204 -10.65 6.99 -6.97
CA MET A 204 -9.58 6.31 -7.71
C MET A 204 -8.22 6.80 -7.25
N THR A 205 -7.28 5.88 -7.17
CA THR A 205 -5.87 6.19 -6.90
C THR A 205 -4.99 5.78 -8.07
N ARG A 206 -3.91 6.48 -8.25
CA ARG A 206 -2.87 6.13 -9.21
C ARG A 206 -1.60 5.68 -8.52
N ARG A 207 -0.73 5.03 -9.26
CA ARG A 207 0.61 4.69 -8.77
C ARG A 207 1.39 5.95 -8.44
N LEU A 208 1.96 6.01 -7.25
CA LEU A 208 2.86 7.08 -6.83
C LEU A 208 4.14 7.09 -7.67
N ARG A 209 4.68 8.28 -7.87
CA ARG A 209 5.94 8.56 -8.55
C ARG A 209 6.85 9.35 -7.62
N LYS A 210 8.14 9.36 -7.90
CA LYS A 210 9.12 10.12 -7.10
C LYS A 210 8.77 11.61 -6.98
N GLY A 211 8.16 12.20 -8.01
CA GLY A 211 7.73 13.60 -8.00
C GLY A 211 6.58 13.91 -7.04
N ASP A 212 5.77 12.90 -6.67
CA ASP A 212 4.64 13.10 -5.77
C ASP A 212 5.07 13.46 -4.33
N GLY A 213 6.33 13.19 -3.98
CA GLY A 213 6.92 13.64 -2.72
C GLY A 213 7.27 15.12 -2.66
N HIS A 214 7.22 15.85 -3.78
CA HIS A 214 7.47 17.29 -3.78
C HIS A 214 6.29 18.04 -3.16
N ILE A 215 6.61 18.95 -2.23
CA ILE A 215 5.62 19.80 -1.54
C ILE A 215 5.65 21.20 -2.15
N ASP A 216 4.53 21.61 -2.71
CA ASP A 216 4.28 23.02 -3.07
C ASP A 216 3.69 23.76 -1.86
N LEU A 217 4.52 24.51 -1.17
CA LEU A 217 4.14 25.24 0.03
C LEU A 217 3.11 26.34 -0.23
N SER A 218 3.02 26.86 -1.46
CA SER A 218 2.16 28.00 -1.80
C SER A 218 0.67 27.72 -1.65
N SER A 219 0.28 26.45 -1.75
CA SER A 219 -1.12 25.98 -1.71
C SER A 219 -1.47 25.14 -0.48
N MET A 220 -0.50 24.86 0.40
CA MET A 220 -0.67 23.95 1.52
C MET A 220 -1.25 24.61 2.76
N THR A 221 -2.25 23.97 3.39
CA THR A 221 -2.62 24.21 4.80
C THR A 221 -1.71 23.40 5.71
N ALA A 222 -1.61 23.71 7.01
CA ALA A 222 -0.83 22.92 7.95
C ALA A 222 -1.30 21.45 8.00
N ALA A 223 -2.60 21.21 8.05
CA ALA A 223 -3.15 19.86 8.00
C ALA A 223 -2.81 19.13 6.70
N GLY A 224 -2.89 19.80 5.54
CA GLY A 224 -2.50 19.25 4.25
C GLY A 224 -1.02 18.90 4.17
N PHE A 225 -0.17 19.78 4.70
CA PHE A 225 1.27 19.57 4.78
C PHE A 225 1.62 18.35 5.64
N ILE A 226 1.07 18.24 6.84
CA ILE A 226 1.30 17.12 7.74
C ILE A 226 0.85 15.80 7.11
N ARG A 227 -0.37 15.78 6.53
CA ARG A 227 -0.86 14.58 5.80
C ARG A 227 0.05 14.22 4.64
N HIS A 228 0.55 15.20 3.90
CA HIS A 228 1.49 14.94 2.79
C HIS A 228 2.80 14.31 3.29
N VAL A 229 3.40 14.86 4.35
CA VAL A 229 4.61 14.29 4.96
C VAL A 229 4.38 12.84 5.38
N ARG A 230 3.31 12.57 6.12
CA ARG A 230 2.94 11.21 6.56
C ARG A 230 2.69 10.25 5.40
N ALA A 231 1.92 10.67 4.42
CA ALA A 231 1.57 9.87 3.25
C ALA A 231 2.78 9.53 2.36
N MET A 232 3.77 10.42 2.29
CA MET A 232 4.97 10.22 1.47
C MET A 232 6.10 9.53 2.24
N THR A 233 5.95 9.24 3.52
CA THR A 233 6.96 8.55 4.35
C THR A 233 6.69 7.05 4.42
N PRO A 234 7.65 6.15 4.12
CA PRO A 234 9.06 6.42 3.77
C PRO A 234 9.29 6.73 2.29
N TRP A 235 8.35 6.43 1.40
CA TRP A 235 8.50 6.60 -0.04
C TRP A 235 7.26 7.27 -0.66
N PRO A 236 7.46 8.23 -1.58
CA PRO A 236 8.72 8.68 -2.23
C PRO A 236 9.59 9.60 -1.37
N GLY A 237 9.18 9.95 -0.18
CA GLY A 237 9.77 10.92 0.72
C GLY A 237 9.28 12.33 0.43
N ALA A 238 8.77 13.01 1.47
CA ALA A 238 8.32 14.39 1.40
C ALA A 238 9.51 15.34 1.25
N ARG A 239 9.50 16.25 0.28
CA ARG A 239 10.62 17.14 -0.04
C ARG A 239 10.11 18.51 -0.44
N THR A 240 10.85 19.53 -0.02
CA THR A 240 10.62 20.91 -0.45
C THR A 240 11.95 21.65 -0.58
N GLU A 241 11.92 22.80 -1.25
CA GLU A 241 13.02 23.74 -1.30
C GLU A 241 12.70 24.91 -0.37
N LEU A 242 13.67 25.23 0.48
CA LEU A 242 13.60 26.37 1.42
C LEU A 242 14.72 27.33 1.08
N PHE A 243 14.45 28.62 1.20
CA PHE A 243 15.41 29.64 0.82
C PHE A 243 16.07 30.22 2.08
N ARG A 244 17.39 30.31 2.05
CA ARG A 244 18.13 31.12 3.03
C ARG A 244 17.95 32.61 2.75
N THR A 245 18.06 33.41 3.80
CA THR A 245 18.25 34.85 3.65
C THR A 245 19.48 35.08 2.78
N GLY A 246 19.29 35.61 1.56
CA GLY A 246 20.36 35.76 0.55
C GLY A 246 20.09 34.96 -0.74
N GLY A 247 19.04 34.14 -0.81
CA GLY A 247 18.51 33.60 -2.07
C GLY A 247 19.04 32.22 -2.47
N GLU A 248 19.86 31.53 -1.66
CA GLU A 248 20.27 30.17 -1.93
C GLU A 248 19.16 29.19 -1.58
N ALA A 249 18.74 28.37 -2.56
CA ALA A 249 17.78 27.30 -2.37
C ALA A 249 18.46 26.07 -1.74
N LEU A 250 17.88 25.56 -0.67
CA LEU A 250 18.31 24.33 -0.01
C LEU A 250 17.19 23.31 -0.09
N SER A 251 17.51 22.12 -0.59
CA SER A 251 16.55 21.01 -0.62
C SER A 251 16.56 20.26 0.71
N PHE A 252 15.35 20.06 1.26
CA PHE A 252 15.13 19.31 2.49
C PHE A 252 14.20 18.14 2.24
N ALA A 253 14.54 17.01 2.85
CA ALA A 253 13.59 15.95 3.12
C ALA A 253 12.94 16.21 4.49
N ILE A 254 11.62 16.07 4.55
CA ILE A 254 10.85 16.24 5.78
C ILE A 254 10.30 14.89 6.16
N HIS A 255 10.74 14.37 7.29
CA HIS A 255 10.36 13.03 7.77
C HIS A 255 9.21 13.08 8.75
N ALA A 256 9.13 14.16 9.57
CA ALA A 256 8.04 14.34 10.51
C ALA A 256 7.74 15.83 10.74
N ALA A 257 6.46 16.13 10.91
CA ALA A 257 5.96 17.45 11.24
C ALA A 257 4.68 17.34 12.07
N GLN A 258 4.42 18.38 12.89
CA GLN A 258 3.21 18.42 13.71
C GLN A 258 2.56 19.80 13.71
N ALA A 259 1.24 19.81 13.99
CA ALA A 259 0.48 21.04 14.14
C ALA A 259 0.90 21.75 15.42
N THR A 260 0.95 23.07 15.36
CA THR A 260 1.32 23.87 16.53
C THR A 260 0.16 24.65 17.10
N GLY A 261 -0.88 24.91 16.30
CA GLY A 261 -1.94 25.87 16.62
C GLY A 261 -1.44 27.31 16.75
N ARG A 262 -0.18 27.59 16.36
CA ARG A 262 0.43 28.93 16.43
C ARG A 262 0.14 29.70 15.16
N SER A 263 -0.19 30.97 15.32
CA SER A 263 -0.19 31.94 14.22
C SER A 263 1.23 32.19 13.71
N LEU A 264 1.34 32.73 12.53
CA LEU A 264 2.62 33.20 11.99
C LEU A 264 3.24 34.26 12.89
N TRP A 265 4.57 34.34 12.91
CA TRP A 265 5.31 35.46 13.48
C TRP A 265 5.25 36.70 12.55
N ASP A 266 5.60 37.83 13.08
CA ASP A 266 5.56 39.11 12.33
C ASP A 266 6.39 39.04 11.05
N ASP A 267 5.84 39.54 9.95
CA ASP A 267 6.44 39.55 8.61
C ASP A 267 6.75 38.19 7.98
N ALA A 268 6.29 37.09 8.58
CA ALA A 268 6.50 35.76 8.05
C ALA A 268 5.82 35.57 6.70
N LYS A 269 6.54 34.95 5.77
CA LYS A 269 6.04 34.52 4.46
C LYS A 269 6.02 33.00 4.37
N THR A 270 5.11 32.47 3.57
CA THR A 270 5.08 31.04 3.28
C THR A 270 6.45 30.53 2.83
N GLY A 271 6.96 29.50 3.51
CA GLY A 271 8.29 28.93 3.29
C GLY A 271 9.38 29.49 4.21
N ASP A 272 9.10 30.52 5.02
CA ASP A 272 10.06 31.01 5.99
C ASP A 272 10.24 30.03 7.15
N LEU A 273 11.47 29.93 7.64
CA LEU A 273 11.84 29.12 8.80
C LEU A 273 12.13 30.01 10.01
N CYS A 274 11.66 29.59 11.17
CA CYS A 274 11.98 30.19 12.46
C CYS A 274 12.44 29.12 13.44
N VAL A 275 13.48 29.44 14.22
CA VAL A 275 13.88 28.63 15.36
C VAL A 275 13.49 29.37 16.64
N ASP A 276 12.68 28.71 17.47
CA ASP A 276 12.21 29.21 18.75
C ASP A 276 12.32 28.07 19.77
N ASP A 277 13.03 28.30 20.86
CA ASP A 277 13.28 27.33 21.94
C ASP A 277 13.75 25.95 21.41
N GLU A 278 14.79 25.97 20.57
CA GLU A 278 15.39 24.79 19.91
C GLU A 278 14.45 24.00 18.97
N ARG A 279 13.25 24.55 18.68
CA ARG A 279 12.27 23.96 17.77
C ARG A 279 12.26 24.68 16.44
N LEU A 280 12.11 23.94 15.35
CA LEU A 280 12.10 24.46 13.99
C LEU A 280 10.66 24.59 13.47
N PHE A 281 10.28 25.80 13.10
CA PHE A 281 8.95 26.11 12.56
C PHE A 281 9.02 26.54 11.11
N LEU A 282 8.06 26.07 10.33
CA LEU A 282 7.85 26.44 8.93
C LEU A 282 6.56 27.25 8.81
N ALA A 283 6.65 28.45 8.24
CA ALA A 283 5.49 29.26 7.93
C ALA A 283 4.73 28.70 6.70
N LEU A 284 3.43 28.52 6.87
CA LEU A 284 2.48 28.21 5.80
C LEU A 284 1.42 29.33 5.80
N ASN A 285 0.71 29.52 4.73
CA ASN A 285 -0.22 30.63 4.44
C ASN A 285 -0.79 31.43 5.65
N SER A 286 -1.31 30.79 6.69
CA SER A 286 -1.95 31.44 7.84
C SER A 286 -1.48 30.93 9.21
N GLU A 287 -0.68 29.87 9.21
CA GLU A 287 -0.26 29.18 10.44
C GLU A 287 1.14 28.59 10.25
N CYS A 288 1.79 28.17 11.32
CA CYS A 288 3.05 27.47 11.23
C CYS A 288 2.93 26.00 11.68
N VAL A 289 3.77 25.15 11.12
CA VAL A 289 3.98 23.78 11.53
C VAL A 289 5.36 23.63 12.17
N GLU A 290 5.47 22.75 13.14
CA GLU A 290 6.78 22.34 13.65
C GLU A 290 7.33 21.21 12.80
N LEU A 291 8.58 21.36 12.37
CA LEU A 291 9.33 20.32 11.68
C LEU A 291 10.14 19.54 12.73
N THR A 292 9.64 18.36 13.10
CA THR A 292 10.26 17.56 14.19
C THR A 292 11.40 16.68 13.70
N GLN A 293 11.43 16.35 12.39
CA GLN A 293 12.52 15.61 11.79
C GLN A 293 12.74 16.04 10.34
N VAL A 294 13.92 16.58 10.06
CA VAL A 294 14.31 17.06 8.74
C VAL A 294 15.71 16.60 8.38
N GLN A 295 15.96 16.47 7.08
CA GLN A 295 17.28 16.13 6.57
C GLN A 295 17.62 17.06 5.41
N GLN A 296 18.70 17.82 5.52
CA GLN A 296 19.25 18.59 4.40
C GLN A 296 19.85 17.64 3.37
N ALA A 297 19.64 17.91 2.08
CA ALA A 297 20.22 17.11 1.02
C ALA A 297 21.76 16.97 1.17
N GLY A 298 22.23 15.72 1.11
CA GLY A 298 23.67 15.39 1.25
C GLY A 298 24.20 15.34 2.69
N LYS A 299 23.34 15.48 3.71
CA LYS A 299 23.72 15.33 5.13
C LYS A 299 22.99 14.17 5.78
N SER A 300 23.46 13.73 6.96
CA SER A 300 22.72 12.80 7.82
C SER A 300 21.49 13.48 8.42
N PRO A 301 20.45 12.72 8.75
CA PRO A 301 19.27 13.22 9.44
C PRO A 301 19.62 13.83 10.78
#